data_00740582e91d0ea98cbdc5cd73649551
#
_entry.id   00740582e91d0ea98cbdc5cd73649551
#
_cell.length_a   1.000
_cell.length_b   1.000
_cell.length_c   1.000
_cell.angle_alpha   90.00
_cell.angle_beta   90.00
_cell.angle_gamma   90.00
#
_symmetry.space_group_name_H-M   'P 1'
#
loop_
_entity.id
_entity.type
_entity.pdbx_description
1 polymer ?
#
loop_
_entity_poly.entity_id
_entity_poly.type
_entity_poly.pdbx_seq_one_letter_code
_entity_poly.pdbx_strand_id
1 'polypeptide(L)'
;MARILVCDDSAFMRMMLKRILIENGHEVIAEAGDGRQAVQLFRQFKPDLITMDITMPKMDGIEAVKIIHEENPLVRIIMVTAIGQRAVITEALKAGASDFIVKPFDASQVMETIDKIINNN
;
A
#
# COMPACT_ATOMS: atom_id res chain seq x y z
N MET A 1 -4.73 -1.67 -15.79
CA MET A 1 -4.58 -2.75 -14.78
C MET A 1 -3.22 -2.66 -14.13
N ALA A 2 -3.19 -2.72 -12.79
CA ALA A 2 -1.93 -2.66 -12.06
C ALA A 2 -1.64 -4.00 -11.38
N ARG A 3 -0.34 -4.28 -11.21
CA ARG A 3 0.15 -5.43 -10.42
C ARG A 3 0.43 -4.91 -9.02
N ILE A 4 -0.33 -5.40 -8.04
CA ILE A 4 -0.38 -4.79 -6.71
C ILE A 4 0.11 -5.75 -5.62
N LEU A 5 0.97 -5.24 -4.74
CA LEU A 5 1.38 -5.91 -3.51
C LEU A 5 0.55 -5.32 -2.36
N VAL A 6 -0.15 -6.16 -1.61
CA VAL A 6 -0.99 -5.74 -0.49
C VAL A 6 -0.29 -6.07 0.84
N CYS A 7 -0.04 -5.05 1.67
CA CYS A 7 0.68 -5.18 2.93
C CYS A 7 -0.17 -4.71 4.10
N ASP A 8 -0.55 -5.65 4.97
CA ASP A 8 -1.33 -5.39 6.17
C ASP A 8 -1.14 -6.59 7.10
N ASP A 9 -0.99 -6.38 8.40
CA ASP A 9 -0.83 -7.48 9.33
C ASP A 9 -2.14 -8.24 9.60
N SER A 10 -3.28 -7.67 9.22
CA SER A 10 -4.58 -8.31 9.34
C SER A 10 -4.91 -9.08 8.06
N ALA A 11 -5.02 -10.41 8.16
CA ALA A 11 -5.43 -11.25 7.04
C ALA A 11 -6.81 -10.86 6.52
N PHE A 12 -7.71 -10.45 7.42
CA PHE A 12 -9.05 -10.00 7.04
C PHE A 12 -9.01 -8.74 6.18
N MET A 13 -8.19 -7.77 6.57
CA MET A 13 -8.05 -6.53 5.80
C MET A 13 -7.42 -6.79 4.44
N ARG A 14 -6.42 -7.67 4.37
CA ARG A 14 -5.84 -8.06 3.09
C ARG A 14 -6.87 -8.69 2.17
N MET A 15 -7.72 -9.58 2.72
CA MET A 15 -8.78 -10.24 1.95
C MET A 15 -9.79 -9.21 1.40
N MET A 16 -10.22 -8.26 2.23
CA MET A 16 -11.17 -7.23 1.80
C MET A 16 -10.59 -6.38 0.69
N LEU A 17 -9.38 -5.91 0.86
CA LEU A 17 -8.73 -5.05 -0.12
C LEU A 17 -8.46 -5.82 -1.41
N LYS A 18 -7.99 -7.05 -1.30
CA LYS A 18 -7.76 -7.91 -2.45
C LYS A 18 -9.02 -8.10 -3.27
N ARG A 19 -10.16 -8.36 -2.61
CA ARG A 19 -11.43 -8.52 -3.31
C ARG A 19 -11.79 -7.26 -4.12
N ILE A 20 -11.68 -6.09 -3.50
CA ILE A 20 -11.96 -4.81 -4.17
C ILE A 20 -11.08 -4.64 -5.40
N LEU A 21 -9.79 -4.90 -5.26
CA LEU A 21 -8.83 -4.72 -6.34
C LEU A 21 -9.09 -5.66 -7.50
N ILE A 22 -9.32 -6.94 -7.21
CA ILE A 22 -9.58 -7.95 -8.25
C ILE A 22 -10.89 -7.66 -8.98
N GLU A 23 -11.94 -7.29 -8.27
CA GLU A 23 -13.23 -6.96 -8.87
C GLU A 23 -13.14 -5.76 -9.81
N ASN A 24 -12.13 -4.93 -9.65
CA ASN A 24 -11.92 -3.75 -10.48
C ASN A 24 -10.80 -3.93 -11.52
N GLY A 25 -10.43 -5.17 -11.80
CA GLY A 25 -9.53 -5.49 -12.90
C GLY A 25 -8.04 -5.44 -12.59
N HIS A 26 -7.66 -5.29 -11.33
CA HIS A 26 -6.25 -5.31 -10.93
C HIS A 26 -5.81 -6.70 -10.52
N GLU A 27 -4.51 -6.92 -10.55
CA GLU A 27 -3.92 -8.20 -10.14
C GLU A 27 -3.21 -8.02 -8.78
N VAL A 28 -3.54 -8.85 -7.80
CA VAL A 28 -2.82 -8.88 -6.52
C VAL A 28 -1.76 -9.96 -6.62
N ILE A 29 -0.51 -9.54 -6.77
CA ILE A 29 0.59 -10.48 -7.05
C ILE A 29 1.19 -11.10 -5.80
N ALA A 30 1.00 -10.47 -4.64
CA ALA A 30 1.51 -11.00 -3.38
C ALA A 30 0.86 -10.27 -2.21
N GLU A 31 0.98 -10.85 -1.01
CA GLU A 31 0.48 -10.28 0.23
C GLU A 31 1.58 -10.35 1.28
N ALA A 32 1.76 -9.28 2.04
CA ALA A 32 2.72 -9.20 3.12
C ALA A 32 2.02 -8.92 4.45
N GLY A 33 2.45 -9.59 5.51
CA GLY A 33 1.90 -9.41 6.85
C GLY A 33 2.73 -8.53 7.77
N ASP A 34 3.91 -8.09 7.31
CA ASP A 34 4.77 -7.18 8.06
C ASP A 34 5.66 -6.41 7.10
N GLY A 35 6.33 -5.38 7.62
CA GLY A 35 7.14 -4.49 6.78
C GLY A 35 8.36 -5.18 6.18
N ARG A 36 8.95 -6.13 6.88
CA ARG A 36 10.10 -6.87 6.39
C ARG A 36 9.70 -7.73 5.19
N GLN A 37 8.60 -8.43 5.30
CA GLN A 37 8.06 -9.23 4.21
C GLN A 37 7.66 -8.36 3.03
N ALA A 38 7.12 -7.16 3.29
CA ALA A 38 6.77 -6.21 2.24
C ALA A 38 7.99 -5.86 1.38
N VAL A 39 9.11 -5.55 2.02
CA VAL A 39 10.34 -5.22 1.29
C VAL A 39 10.83 -6.42 0.47
N GLN A 40 10.81 -7.62 1.06
CA GLN A 40 11.24 -8.84 0.36
C GLN A 40 10.39 -9.10 -0.88
N LEU A 41 9.06 -9.00 -0.75
CA LEU A 41 8.13 -9.28 -1.85
C LEU A 41 8.19 -8.20 -2.91
N PHE A 42 8.40 -6.95 -2.51
CA PHE A 42 8.65 -5.86 -3.45
C PHE A 42 9.86 -6.18 -4.35
N ARG A 43 10.94 -6.62 -3.76
CA ARG A 43 12.16 -6.97 -4.52
C ARG A 43 11.95 -8.14 -5.44
N GLN A 44 11.20 -9.15 -4.98
CA GLN A 44 10.96 -10.38 -5.71
C GLN A 44 10.00 -10.19 -6.88
N PHE A 45 8.89 -9.52 -6.66
CA PHE A 45 7.80 -9.45 -7.64
C PHE A 45 7.72 -8.14 -8.41
N LYS A 46 8.40 -7.10 -7.97
CA LYS A 46 8.44 -5.79 -8.64
C LYS A 46 7.05 -5.27 -9.01
N PRO A 47 6.19 -5.01 -8.02
CA PRO A 47 4.83 -4.52 -8.28
C PRO A 47 4.84 -3.12 -8.86
N ASP A 48 3.74 -2.75 -9.52
CA ASP A 48 3.54 -1.38 -10.00
C ASP A 48 3.07 -0.47 -8.88
N LEU A 49 2.30 -1.03 -7.94
CA LEU A 49 1.67 -0.31 -6.85
C LEU A 49 1.66 -1.17 -5.60
N ILE A 50 1.82 -0.53 -4.46
CA ILE A 50 1.81 -1.19 -3.15
C ILE A 50 0.79 -0.49 -2.26
N THR A 51 -0.07 -1.27 -1.58
CA THR A 51 -0.86 -0.75 -0.46
C THR A 51 -0.16 -1.14 0.82
N MET A 52 0.07 -0.17 1.71
CA MET A 52 0.92 -0.36 2.88
C MET A 52 0.23 0.14 4.14
N ASP A 53 -0.06 -0.77 5.07
CA ASP A 53 -0.51 -0.39 6.41
C ASP A 53 0.68 0.26 7.15
N ILE A 54 0.39 1.23 8.00
CA ILE A 54 1.43 1.93 8.76
C ILE A 54 1.90 1.06 9.93
N THR A 55 0.98 0.52 10.72
CA THR A 55 1.30 -0.23 11.93
C THR A 55 1.39 -1.72 11.64
N MET A 56 2.61 -2.23 11.58
CA MET A 56 2.88 -3.65 11.35
C MET A 56 4.02 -4.12 12.25
N PRO A 57 4.07 -5.41 12.61
CA PRO A 57 5.17 -5.93 13.40
C PRO A 57 6.48 -6.00 12.61
N LYS A 58 7.58 -6.18 13.29
CA LYS A 58 8.95 -6.35 12.78
C LYS A 58 9.52 -5.11 12.11
N MET A 59 8.78 -4.50 11.19
CA MET A 59 9.13 -3.26 10.53
C MET A 59 7.81 -2.58 10.18
N ASP A 60 7.62 -1.34 10.60
CA ASP A 60 6.38 -0.62 10.30
C ASP A 60 6.36 -0.16 8.84
N GLY A 61 5.17 0.32 8.41
CA GLY A 61 4.95 0.68 7.03
C GLY A 61 5.79 1.88 6.56
N ILE A 62 6.06 2.85 7.44
CA ILE A 62 6.85 4.02 7.06
C ILE A 62 8.29 3.63 6.78
N GLU A 63 8.87 2.79 7.63
CA GLU A 63 10.21 2.29 7.43
C GLU A 63 10.32 1.49 6.13
N ALA A 64 9.32 0.64 5.86
CA ALA A 64 9.26 -0.12 4.61
C ALA A 64 9.19 0.81 3.40
N VAL A 65 8.36 1.87 3.47
CA VAL A 65 8.25 2.86 2.40
C VAL A 65 9.58 3.54 2.11
N LYS A 66 10.30 3.92 3.16
CA LYS A 66 11.62 4.56 2.98
C LYS A 66 12.56 3.67 2.18
N ILE A 67 12.63 2.39 2.55
CA ILE A 67 13.50 1.43 1.88
C ILE A 67 13.07 1.22 0.43
N ILE A 68 11.78 1.00 0.20
CA ILE A 68 11.24 0.72 -1.13
C ILE A 68 11.41 1.92 -2.06
N HIS A 69 11.08 3.12 -1.57
CA HIS A 69 11.20 4.35 -2.37
C HIS A 69 12.65 4.64 -2.74
N GLU A 70 13.56 4.35 -1.83
CA GLU A 70 14.98 4.54 -2.08
C GLU A 70 15.49 3.59 -3.17
N GLU A 71 15.00 2.34 -3.18
CA GLU A 71 15.38 1.35 -4.18
C GLU A 71 14.71 1.60 -5.53
N ASN A 72 13.47 2.04 -5.54
CA ASN A 72 12.74 2.34 -6.78
C ASN A 72 11.75 3.49 -6.56
N PRO A 73 12.15 4.73 -6.88
CA PRO A 73 11.28 5.89 -6.69
C PRO A 73 10.04 5.90 -7.58
N LEU A 74 9.97 5.04 -8.59
CA LEU A 74 8.85 5.01 -9.53
C LEU A 74 7.68 4.15 -9.05
N VAL A 75 7.90 3.25 -8.09
CA VAL A 75 6.80 2.44 -7.57
C VAL A 75 5.84 3.32 -6.77
N ARG A 76 4.54 3.13 -7.00
CA ARG A 76 3.50 3.90 -6.31
C ARG A 76 3.12 3.21 -5.01
N ILE A 77 3.07 3.97 -3.92
CA ILE A 77 2.75 3.42 -2.60
C ILE A 77 1.60 4.20 -2.01
N ILE A 78 0.50 3.51 -1.70
CA ILE A 78 -0.67 4.08 -1.05
C ILE A 78 -0.70 3.57 0.39
N MET A 79 -0.64 4.48 1.36
CA MET A 79 -0.76 4.11 2.76
C MET A 79 -2.20 3.80 3.11
N VAL A 80 -2.42 2.79 3.95
CA VAL A 80 -3.75 2.47 4.48
C VAL A 80 -3.65 2.62 5.98
N THR A 81 -4.39 3.57 6.55
CA THR A 81 -4.17 4.01 7.93
C THR A 81 -5.49 4.20 8.69
N ALA A 82 -5.42 4.11 10.02
CA ALA A 82 -6.57 4.38 10.86
C ALA A 82 -6.82 5.89 10.99
N ILE A 83 -8.05 6.25 11.35
CA ILE A 83 -8.43 7.65 11.58
C ILE A 83 -7.58 8.24 12.71
N GLY A 84 -7.21 9.51 12.58
CA GLY A 84 -6.52 10.25 13.64
C GLY A 84 -5.00 10.18 13.57
N GLN A 85 -4.43 9.64 12.50
CA GLN A 85 -2.98 9.51 12.37
C GLN A 85 -2.39 10.52 11.38
N ARG A 86 -2.84 11.76 11.44
CA ARG A 86 -2.42 12.81 10.50
C ARG A 86 -0.90 13.03 10.48
N ALA A 87 -0.27 13.08 11.66
CA ALA A 87 1.18 13.29 11.74
C ALA A 87 1.94 12.14 11.09
N VAL A 88 1.45 10.92 11.25
CA VAL A 88 2.05 9.73 10.69
C VAL A 88 1.87 9.70 9.17
N ILE A 89 0.72 10.15 8.68
CA ILE A 89 0.46 10.27 7.24
C ILE A 89 1.46 11.25 6.62
N THR A 90 1.67 12.41 7.25
CA THR A 90 2.63 13.41 6.77
C THR A 90 4.03 12.82 6.68
N GLU A 91 4.43 12.06 7.70
CA GLU A 91 5.73 11.39 7.71
C GLU A 91 5.84 10.37 6.58
N ALA A 92 4.78 9.59 6.33
CA ALA A 92 4.76 8.61 5.25
C ALA A 92 4.88 9.27 3.88
N LEU A 93 4.19 10.37 3.65
CA LEU A 93 4.28 11.11 2.39
C LEU A 93 5.68 11.67 2.17
N LYS A 94 6.32 12.19 3.22
CA LYS A 94 7.70 12.65 3.14
C LYS A 94 8.67 11.51 2.86
N ALA A 95 8.35 10.29 3.32
CA ALA A 95 9.17 9.12 3.10
C ALA A 95 9.07 8.58 1.68
N GLY A 96 8.06 8.99 0.91
CA GLY A 96 7.90 8.58 -0.48
C GLY A 96 6.55 8.01 -0.86
N ALA A 97 5.58 7.93 0.07
CA ALA A 97 4.24 7.46 -0.26
C ALA A 97 3.56 8.44 -1.21
N SER A 98 2.74 7.90 -2.11
CA SER A 98 2.04 8.68 -3.12
C SER A 98 0.72 9.27 -2.63
N ASP A 99 0.01 8.52 -1.78
CA ASP A 99 -1.30 8.92 -1.27
C ASP A 99 -1.66 8.05 -0.08
N PHE A 100 -2.88 8.19 0.44
CA PHE A 100 -3.35 7.39 1.57
C PHE A 100 -4.84 7.12 1.48
N ILE A 101 -5.26 6.06 2.18
CA ILE A 101 -6.67 5.64 2.34
C ILE A 101 -6.88 5.48 3.85
N VAL A 102 -7.99 6.01 4.36
CA VAL A 102 -8.31 5.93 5.79
C VAL A 102 -9.24 4.76 6.07
N LYS A 103 -8.93 3.97 7.08
CA LYS A 103 -9.79 2.89 7.57
C LYS A 103 -10.87 3.46 8.51
N PRO A 104 -12.12 2.98 8.49
CA PRO A 104 -12.65 2.01 7.53
C PRO A 104 -12.86 2.63 6.15
N PHE A 105 -12.59 1.86 5.12
CA PHE A 105 -12.75 2.32 3.74
C PHE A 105 -13.87 1.53 3.04
N ASP A 106 -14.42 2.11 1.98
CA ASP A 106 -15.30 1.39 1.08
C ASP A 106 -14.64 1.22 -0.30
N ALA A 107 -15.27 0.42 -1.16
CA ALA A 107 -14.70 0.11 -2.47
C ALA A 107 -14.51 1.37 -3.33
N SER A 108 -15.46 2.32 -3.26
CA SER A 108 -15.36 3.51 -4.10
C SER A 108 -14.20 4.40 -3.69
N GLN A 109 -13.91 4.53 -2.39
CA GLN A 109 -12.76 5.30 -1.90
C GLN A 109 -11.43 4.68 -2.35
N VAL A 110 -11.34 3.35 -2.27
CA VAL A 110 -10.16 2.62 -2.69
C VAL A 110 -9.91 2.83 -4.18
N MET A 111 -10.95 2.64 -4.99
CA MET A 111 -10.80 2.74 -6.44
C MET A 111 -10.56 4.17 -6.90
N GLU A 112 -11.18 5.15 -6.27
CA GLU A 112 -10.94 6.55 -6.58
C GLU A 112 -9.47 6.92 -6.35
N THR A 113 -8.90 6.48 -5.23
CA THR A 113 -7.50 6.76 -4.90
C THR A 113 -6.55 6.07 -5.88
N ILE A 114 -6.81 4.80 -6.18
CA ILE A 114 -5.97 4.03 -7.10
C ILE A 114 -6.04 4.59 -8.52
N ASP A 115 -7.23 4.89 -9.01
CA ASP A 115 -7.41 5.43 -10.36
C ASP A 115 -6.71 6.78 -10.51
N LYS A 116 -6.79 7.62 -9.50
CA LYS A 116 -6.11 8.92 -9.48
C LYS A 116 -4.60 8.75 -9.58
N ILE A 117 -4.04 7.81 -8.85
CA ILE A 117 -2.60 7.54 -8.84
C ILE A 117 -2.14 6.93 -10.16
N ILE A 118 -2.87 5.96 -10.70
CA ILE A 118 -2.51 5.27 -11.94
C ILE A 118 -2.62 6.20 -13.14
N ASN A 119 -3.66 7.03 -13.19
CA ASN A 119 -3.92 7.90 -14.33
C ASN A 119 -3.14 9.21 -14.29
N ASN A 120 -2.50 9.51 -13.19
CA ASN A 120 -1.75 10.74 -12.99
C ASN A 120 -0.27 10.46 -13.16
N ASN A 121 0.23 10.69 -14.31
CA ASN A 121 1.66 10.50 -14.58
C ASN A 121 2.45 11.77 -14.39
#